data_1a8f59e8853b4d48a264a3e79594bdbe
#
_entry.id   1a8f59e8853b4d48a264a3e79594bdbe
#
_cell.length_a   1.000
_cell.length_b   1.000
_cell.length_c   1.000
_cell.angle_alpha   90.00
_cell.angle_beta   90.00
_cell.angle_gamma   90.00
#
_symmetry.space_group_name_H-M   'P 1'
#
loop_
_entity.id
_entity.type
_entity.pdbx_description
1 polymer ?
#
loop_
_entity_poly.entity_id
_entity_poly.type
_entity_poly.pdbx_seq_one_letter_code
_entity_poly.pdbx_strand_id
1 'polypeptide(L)'
;MKIVRYISICLLFTFIGSLLPTKAQDNPYKIDHSLYLLYEEATKHRNNATGLEIADTIYTKAIRINDKKAQCLALTIPVIYYFNNGKTELLEKAISRLQEISRKNNYLQYYYFGSIYKVNYLMNTGNTLRALQEAELTKEQAFADDYPYGISTCLRMMGNIYFARRENRTALDYYQQSLVYTQEKLPEQDISYIYWNISMLQQNLKQYEAAYENAEKGIKCAKTSTNKYACMLRKCTLLYALDREEEFKSYYQE
;
A
#
# COMPACT_ATOMS: atom_id res chain seq x y z
N MET A 1 0.27 10.23 20.13
CA MET A 1 -0.28 10.84 18.90
C MET A 1 0.72 10.99 17.74
N LYS A 2 2.00 11.31 17.96
CA LYS A 2 3.02 11.43 16.89
C LYS A 2 3.45 10.08 16.29
N ILE A 3 3.45 8.99 17.04
CA ILE A 3 3.92 7.67 16.62
C ILE A 3 2.97 7.02 15.59
N VAL A 4 1.65 7.23 15.72
CA VAL A 4 0.65 6.70 14.76
C VAL A 4 0.81 7.35 13.38
N ARG A 5 1.18 8.64 13.30
CA ARG A 5 1.45 9.33 12.03
C ARG A 5 2.65 8.74 11.26
N TYR A 6 3.71 8.32 11.97
CA TYR A 6 4.88 7.72 11.33
C TYR A 6 4.61 6.31 10.82
N ILE A 7 3.78 5.53 11.52
CA ILE A 7 3.43 4.16 11.10
C ILE A 7 2.56 4.19 9.84
N SER A 8 1.59 5.12 9.73
CA SER A 8 0.79 5.30 8.52
C SER A 8 1.62 5.73 7.31
N ILE A 9 2.62 6.58 7.51
CA ILE A 9 3.52 7.05 6.43
C ILE A 9 4.42 5.92 5.93
N CYS A 10 4.97 5.07 6.81
CA CYS A 10 5.79 3.92 6.41
C CYS A 10 4.97 2.86 5.66
N LEU A 11 3.72 2.61 6.03
CA LEU A 11 2.83 1.66 5.34
C LEU A 11 2.40 2.13 3.95
N LEU A 12 2.37 3.44 3.69
CA LEU A 12 2.08 4.03 2.37
C LEU A 12 3.27 3.93 1.40
N PHE A 13 4.51 4.02 1.88
CA PHE A 13 5.69 3.96 1.02
C PHE A 13 5.91 2.59 0.37
N THR A 14 5.52 1.50 1.02
CA THR A 14 5.67 0.15 0.46
C THR A 14 4.70 -0.15 -0.68
N PHE A 15 3.59 0.60 -0.79
CA PHE A 15 2.57 0.38 -1.82
C PHE A 15 2.96 0.94 -3.19
N ILE A 16 3.79 1.98 -3.24
CA ILE A 16 4.17 2.66 -4.50
C ILE A 16 5.38 1.99 -5.16
N GLY A 17 6.25 1.34 -4.37
CA GLY A 17 7.45 0.66 -4.89
C GLY A 17 7.16 -0.55 -5.76
N SER A 18 6.03 -1.23 -5.58
CA SER A 18 5.66 -2.41 -6.37
C SER A 18 5.02 -2.08 -7.73
N LEU A 19 4.66 -0.81 -7.97
CA LEU A 19 4.13 -0.35 -9.26
C LEU A 19 5.16 0.32 -10.16
N LEU A 20 6.39 0.53 -9.68
CA LEU A 20 7.43 1.17 -10.48
C LEU A 20 8.40 0.12 -11.04
N PRO A 21 8.48 -0.06 -12.36
CA PRO A 21 9.46 -0.93 -12.97
C PRO A 21 10.87 -0.31 -12.82
N THR A 22 11.84 -1.17 -12.51
CA THR A 22 13.25 -0.80 -12.33
C THR A 22 14.06 -0.64 -13.63
N LYS A 23 13.41 -0.70 -14.80
CA LYS A 23 14.04 -0.51 -16.12
C LYS A 23 13.32 0.51 -16.98
N ALA A 24 14.05 1.52 -17.42
CA ALA A 24 13.63 2.73 -18.13
C ALA A 24 13.24 2.53 -19.60
N GLN A 25 12.63 1.41 -20.00
CA GLN A 25 12.32 1.19 -21.43
C GLN A 25 10.92 0.66 -21.76
N ASP A 26 10.18 0.14 -20.79
CA ASP A 26 8.82 -0.35 -21.05
C ASP A 26 7.77 0.50 -20.35
N ASN A 27 6.79 0.99 -21.12
CA ASN A 27 5.61 1.65 -20.60
C ASN A 27 4.68 0.59 -19.94
N PRO A 28 4.79 0.36 -18.63
CA PRO A 28 4.11 -0.75 -17.95
C PRO A 28 2.60 -0.56 -17.91
N TYR A 29 2.16 0.69 -18.13
CA TYR A 29 0.74 1.03 -18.12
C TYR A 29 0.08 0.79 -19.46
N LYS A 30 0.84 0.59 -20.54
CA LYS A 30 0.32 0.39 -21.91
C LYS A 30 -0.67 1.48 -22.32
N ILE A 31 -0.29 2.73 -22.13
CA ILE A 31 -0.97 3.95 -22.56
C ILE A 31 -0.13 4.65 -23.64
N ASP A 32 -0.62 5.76 -24.19
CA ASP A 32 0.18 6.58 -25.10
C ASP A 32 1.52 6.96 -24.47
N HIS A 33 2.62 6.83 -25.24
CA HIS A 33 3.98 7.03 -24.71
C HIS A 33 4.21 8.46 -24.22
N SER A 34 3.66 9.46 -24.90
CA SER A 34 3.80 10.86 -24.49
C SER A 34 3.06 11.14 -23.17
N LEU A 35 1.94 10.48 -22.95
CA LEU A 35 1.20 10.54 -21.67
C LEU A 35 1.93 9.80 -20.56
N TYR A 36 2.61 8.69 -20.88
CA TYR A 36 3.45 7.97 -19.93
C TYR A 36 4.59 8.84 -19.41
N LEU A 37 5.32 9.53 -20.29
CA LEU A 37 6.41 10.44 -19.89
C LEU A 37 5.92 11.59 -19.00
N LEU A 38 4.75 12.16 -19.33
CA LEU A 38 4.13 13.18 -18.48
C LEU A 38 3.71 12.59 -17.13
N TYR A 39 3.23 11.35 -17.07
CA TYR A 39 2.87 10.70 -15.81
C TYR A 39 4.09 10.45 -14.93
N GLU A 40 5.21 10.01 -15.51
CA GLU A 40 6.48 9.89 -14.80
C GLU A 40 6.90 11.22 -14.16
N GLU A 41 6.77 12.32 -14.89
CA GLU A 41 7.05 13.65 -14.36
C GLU A 41 6.05 14.07 -13.27
N ALA A 42 4.76 13.85 -13.47
CA ALA A 42 3.72 14.11 -12.47
C ALA A 42 3.98 13.35 -11.16
N THR A 43 4.50 12.11 -11.24
CA THR A 43 4.81 11.30 -10.04
C THR A 43 5.95 11.87 -9.21
N LYS A 44 6.94 12.49 -9.83
CA LYS A 44 8.03 13.20 -9.13
C LYS A 44 7.48 14.40 -8.34
N HIS A 45 6.44 15.04 -8.86
CA HIS A 45 5.79 16.21 -8.29
C HIS A 45 4.47 15.94 -7.57
N ARG A 46 4.13 14.67 -7.32
CA ARG A 46 2.82 14.26 -6.76
C ARG A 46 2.43 14.89 -5.43
N ASN A 47 3.37 15.50 -4.71
CA ASN A 47 3.12 16.12 -3.41
C ASN A 47 3.00 17.66 -3.48
N ASN A 48 3.04 18.25 -4.67
CA ASN A 48 2.92 19.69 -4.87
C ASN A 48 1.95 20.04 -6.02
N ALA A 49 1.67 21.33 -6.22
CA ALA A 49 0.70 21.81 -7.21
C ALA A 49 1.12 21.48 -8.66
N THR A 50 2.43 21.45 -8.96
CA THR A 50 2.93 21.10 -10.29
C THR A 50 2.48 19.72 -10.72
N GLY A 51 2.44 18.74 -9.79
CA GLY A 51 1.92 17.40 -10.08
C GLY A 51 0.45 17.42 -10.49
N LEU A 52 -0.38 18.27 -9.86
CA LEU A 52 -1.79 18.43 -10.25
C LEU A 52 -1.94 19.02 -11.64
N GLU A 53 -1.16 20.05 -11.98
CA GLU A 53 -1.19 20.71 -13.30
C GLU A 53 -0.81 19.73 -14.42
N ILE A 54 0.24 18.93 -14.19
CA ILE A 54 0.66 17.90 -15.15
C ILE A 54 -0.43 16.82 -15.26
N ALA A 55 -1.01 16.38 -14.14
CA ALA A 55 -2.08 15.38 -14.14
C ALA A 55 -3.32 15.87 -14.91
N ASP A 56 -3.70 17.13 -14.78
CA ASP A 56 -4.80 17.73 -15.54
C ASP A 56 -4.48 17.78 -17.05
N THR A 57 -3.24 18.10 -17.40
CA THR A 57 -2.75 18.05 -18.77
C THR A 57 -2.84 16.64 -19.36
N ILE A 58 -2.41 15.60 -18.61
CA ILE A 58 -2.54 14.19 -19.02
C ILE A 58 -4.01 13.85 -19.21
N TYR A 59 -4.85 14.18 -18.22
CA TYR A 59 -6.26 13.86 -18.25
C TYR A 59 -6.96 14.48 -19.47
N THR A 60 -6.70 15.76 -19.76
CA THR A 60 -7.27 16.47 -20.90
C THR A 60 -6.83 15.88 -22.24
N LYS A 61 -5.54 15.56 -22.39
CA LYS A 61 -5.00 14.90 -23.60
C LYS A 61 -5.60 13.49 -23.76
N ALA A 62 -5.69 12.72 -22.66
CA ALA A 62 -6.28 11.37 -22.67
C ALA A 62 -7.77 11.36 -23.06
N ILE A 63 -8.52 12.41 -22.73
CA ILE A 63 -9.90 12.58 -23.21
C ILE A 63 -9.91 12.72 -24.74
N ARG A 64 -9.05 13.58 -25.30
CA ARG A 64 -9.00 13.86 -26.74
C ARG A 64 -8.70 12.63 -27.58
N ILE A 65 -7.83 11.74 -27.09
CA ILE A 65 -7.48 10.49 -27.78
C ILE A 65 -8.30 9.28 -27.31
N ASN A 66 -9.29 9.51 -26.43
CA ASN A 66 -10.16 8.49 -25.83
C ASN A 66 -9.42 7.38 -25.06
N ASP A 67 -8.24 7.68 -24.48
CA ASP A 67 -7.50 6.75 -23.63
C ASP A 67 -8.06 6.77 -22.19
N LYS A 68 -9.01 5.87 -21.89
CA LYS A 68 -9.64 5.77 -20.57
C LYS A 68 -8.66 5.31 -19.49
N LYS A 69 -7.67 4.50 -19.86
CA LYS A 69 -6.67 4.02 -18.91
C LYS A 69 -5.74 5.14 -18.47
N ALA A 70 -5.30 5.98 -19.42
CA ALA A 70 -4.50 7.18 -19.10
C ALA A 70 -5.31 8.19 -18.26
N GLN A 71 -6.64 8.33 -18.50
CA GLN A 71 -7.53 9.13 -17.65
C GLN A 71 -7.52 8.63 -16.20
N CYS A 72 -7.66 7.32 -15.98
CA CYS A 72 -7.59 6.72 -14.64
C CYS A 72 -6.21 6.96 -14.00
N LEU A 73 -5.15 6.74 -14.75
CA LEU A 73 -3.78 6.92 -14.26
C LEU A 73 -3.52 8.36 -13.83
N ALA A 74 -3.93 9.34 -14.63
CA ALA A 74 -3.83 10.77 -14.29
C ALA A 74 -4.55 11.11 -12.98
N LEU A 75 -5.75 10.53 -12.75
CA LEU A 75 -6.54 10.77 -11.55
C LEU A 75 -5.92 10.19 -10.27
N THR A 76 -4.92 9.30 -10.36
CA THR A 76 -4.21 8.83 -9.16
C THR A 76 -3.40 9.94 -8.49
N ILE A 77 -2.88 10.90 -9.24
CA ILE A 77 -2.08 12.02 -8.73
C ILE A 77 -2.89 12.93 -7.79
N PRO A 78 -4.07 13.49 -8.18
CA PRO A 78 -4.87 14.28 -7.25
C PRO A 78 -5.35 13.49 -6.03
N VAL A 79 -5.62 12.18 -6.14
CA VAL A 79 -5.94 11.34 -4.97
C VAL A 79 -4.77 11.35 -3.98
N ILE A 80 -3.53 11.10 -4.44
CA ILE A 80 -2.34 11.12 -3.59
C ILE A 80 -2.13 12.51 -2.99
N TYR A 81 -2.18 13.56 -3.82
CA TYR A 81 -1.94 14.93 -3.40
C TYR A 81 -2.94 15.38 -2.31
N TYR A 82 -4.24 15.20 -2.54
CA TYR A 82 -5.27 15.63 -1.58
C TYR A 82 -5.23 14.81 -0.29
N PHE A 83 -4.91 13.52 -0.38
CA PHE A 83 -4.69 12.68 0.79
C PHE A 83 -3.53 13.20 1.65
N ASN A 84 -2.36 13.45 1.04
CA ASN A 84 -1.16 13.89 1.76
C ASN A 84 -1.30 15.30 2.35
N ASN A 85 -2.14 16.14 1.74
CA ASN A 85 -2.38 17.53 2.18
C ASN A 85 -3.66 17.68 3.03
N GLY A 86 -4.36 16.60 3.38
CA GLY A 86 -5.55 16.62 4.24
C GLY A 86 -6.74 17.37 3.62
N LYS A 87 -6.85 17.42 2.29
CA LYS A 87 -7.91 18.10 1.56
C LYS A 87 -9.13 17.20 1.35
N THR A 88 -9.91 16.99 2.41
CA THR A 88 -11.00 16.01 2.51
C THR A 88 -11.97 16.02 1.34
N GLU A 89 -12.65 17.15 1.11
CA GLU A 89 -13.68 17.23 0.06
C GLU A 89 -13.12 16.99 -1.35
N LEU A 90 -11.91 17.50 -1.61
CA LEU A 90 -11.24 17.32 -2.89
C LEU A 90 -10.77 15.87 -3.07
N LEU A 91 -10.33 15.22 -1.98
CA LEU A 91 -9.97 13.81 -1.98
C LEU A 91 -11.18 12.93 -2.32
N GLU A 92 -12.31 13.14 -1.66
CA GLU A 92 -13.55 12.39 -1.92
C GLU A 92 -14.02 12.54 -3.36
N LYS A 93 -14.00 13.78 -3.90
CA LYS A 93 -14.32 14.03 -5.31
C LYS A 93 -13.36 13.34 -6.26
N ALA A 94 -12.05 13.38 -5.99
CA ALA A 94 -11.04 12.73 -6.82
C ALA A 94 -11.20 11.20 -6.81
N ILE A 95 -11.44 10.60 -5.64
CA ILE A 95 -11.70 9.16 -5.50
C ILE A 95 -12.96 8.76 -6.27
N SER A 96 -14.07 9.47 -6.08
CA SER A 96 -15.34 9.17 -6.74
C SER A 96 -15.20 9.20 -8.27
N ARG A 97 -14.51 10.23 -8.80
CA ARG A 97 -14.25 10.36 -10.24
C ARG A 97 -13.37 9.22 -10.77
N LEU A 98 -12.33 8.86 -10.04
CA LEU A 98 -11.45 7.74 -10.40
C LEU A 98 -12.23 6.42 -10.42
N GLN A 99 -13.03 6.17 -9.38
CA GLN A 99 -13.83 4.95 -9.26
C GLN A 99 -14.88 4.84 -10.35
N GLU A 100 -15.58 5.93 -10.68
CA GLU A 100 -16.57 5.95 -11.77
C GLU A 100 -15.95 5.53 -13.10
N ILE A 101 -14.86 6.19 -13.51
CA ILE A 101 -14.21 5.92 -14.80
C ILE A 101 -13.61 4.53 -14.83
N SER A 102 -12.91 4.14 -13.77
CA SER A 102 -12.24 2.85 -13.70
C SER A 102 -13.24 1.68 -13.67
N ARG A 103 -14.35 1.80 -12.94
CA ARG A 103 -15.40 0.78 -12.87
C ARG A 103 -16.08 0.59 -14.23
N LYS A 104 -16.46 1.69 -14.86
CA LYS A 104 -17.11 1.69 -16.19
C LYS A 104 -16.25 1.03 -17.27
N ASN A 105 -14.92 1.08 -17.14
CA ASN A 105 -13.98 0.57 -18.13
C ASN A 105 -13.24 -0.70 -17.68
N ASN A 106 -13.66 -1.31 -16.58
CA ASN A 106 -13.07 -2.52 -15.98
C ASN A 106 -11.57 -2.40 -15.66
N TYR A 107 -11.13 -1.22 -15.23
CA TYR A 107 -9.77 -0.99 -14.74
C TYR A 107 -9.71 -1.15 -13.22
N LEU A 108 -9.91 -2.38 -12.74
CA LEU A 108 -10.07 -2.71 -11.32
C LEU A 108 -8.92 -2.20 -10.44
N GLN A 109 -7.69 -2.20 -10.93
CA GLN A 109 -6.53 -1.69 -10.18
C GLN A 109 -6.71 -0.23 -9.72
N TYR A 110 -7.30 0.63 -10.55
CA TYR A 110 -7.54 2.03 -10.20
C TYR A 110 -8.78 2.20 -9.32
N TYR A 111 -9.80 1.36 -9.51
CA TYR A 111 -10.97 1.33 -8.63
C TYR A 111 -10.54 1.02 -7.18
N TYR A 112 -9.79 -0.07 -6.99
CA TYR A 112 -9.32 -0.47 -5.66
C TYR A 112 -8.25 0.46 -5.10
N PHE A 113 -7.46 1.12 -5.95
CA PHE A 113 -6.58 2.20 -5.52
C PHE A 113 -7.38 3.32 -4.80
N GLY A 114 -8.48 3.77 -5.39
CA GLY A 114 -9.36 4.76 -4.76
C GLY A 114 -9.94 4.27 -3.43
N SER A 115 -10.43 3.03 -3.37
CA SER A 115 -10.97 2.42 -2.15
C SER A 115 -9.93 2.36 -1.01
N ILE A 116 -8.69 1.99 -1.33
CA ILE A 116 -7.59 1.95 -0.37
C ILE A 116 -7.32 3.35 0.22
N TYR A 117 -7.27 4.38 -0.61
CA TYR A 117 -7.08 5.74 -0.13
C TYR A 117 -8.25 6.23 0.74
N LYS A 118 -9.48 5.85 0.42
CA LYS A 118 -10.67 6.14 1.23
C LYS A 118 -10.56 5.53 2.63
N VAL A 119 -10.23 4.23 2.73
CA VAL A 119 -10.06 3.56 4.02
C VAL A 119 -8.91 4.18 4.82
N ASN A 120 -7.76 4.43 4.19
CA ASN A 120 -6.62 5.05 4.86
C ASN A 120 -6.94 6.46 5.37
N TYR A 121 -7.71 7.23 4.61
CA TYR A 121 -8.18 8.55 5.02
C TYR A 121 -9.07 8.45 6.28
N LEU A 122 -10.04 7.53 6.28
CA LEU A 122 -10.92 7.30 7.42
C LEU A 122 -10.14 6.88 8.67
N MET A 123 -9.11 6.05 8.51
CA MET A 123 -8.20 5.70 9.61
C MET A 123 -7.43 6.92 10.13
N ASN A 124 -6.86 7.73 9.24
CA ASN A 124 -6.05 8.89 9.62
C ASN A 124 -6.87 9.98 10.33
N THR A 125 -8.17 10.07 10.05
CA THR A 125 -9.11 10.99 10.70
C THR A 125 -9.75 10.41 11.96
N GLY A 126 -9.36 9.21 12.40
CA GLY A 126 -9.88 8.54 13.59
C GLY A 126 -11.23 7.86 13.41
N ASN A 127 -11.77 7.84 12.19
CA ASN A 127 -13.07 7.20 11.88
C ASN A 127 -12.91 5.69 11.68
N THR A 128 -12.32 5.00 12.66
CA THR A 128 -11.93 3.57 12.53
C THR A 128 -13.11 2.64 12.27
N LEU A 129 -14.30 2.93 12.81
CA LEU A 129 -15.49 2.13 12.54
C LEU A 129 -15.94 2.24 11.07
N ARG A 130 -15.97 3.47 10.54
CA ARG A 130 -16.29 3.68 9.12
C ARG A 130 -15.19 3.11 8.20
N ALA A 131 -13.94 3.18 8.62
CA ALA A 131 -12.83 2.55 7.90
C ALA A 131 -13.02 1.03 7.81
N LEU A 132 -13.46 0.38 8.90
CA LEU A 132 -13.75 -1.06 8.92
C LEU A 132 -14.92 -1.41 7.99
N GLN A 133 -16.02 -0.67 8.07
CA GLN A 133 -17.17 -0.88 7.17
C GLN A 133 -16.78 -0.74 5.70
N GLU A 134 -16.00 0.29 5.35
CA GLU A 134 -15.55 0.52 3.98
C GLU A 134 -14.58 -0.58 3.51
N ALA A 135 -13.70 -1.07 4.40
CA ALA A 135 -12.79 -2.16 4.08
C ALA A 135 -13.55 -3.49 3.86
N GLU A 136 -14.59 -3.77 4.65
CA GLU A 136 -15.45 -4.94 4.46
C GLU A 136 -16.19 -4.87 3.12
N LEU A 137 -16.86 -3.76 2.83
CA LEU A 137 -17.55 -3.57 1.55
C LEU A 137 -16.59 -3.69 0.36
N THR A 138 -15.39 -3.13 0.49
CA THR A 138 -14.37 -3.23 -0.56
C THR A 138 -13.88 -4.66 -0.74
N LYS A 139 -13.75 -5.43 0.35
CA LYS A 139 -13.37 -6.85 0.31
C LYS A 139 -14.45 -7.70 -0.39
N GLU A 140 -15.72 -7.53 0.00
CA GLU A 140 -16.84 -8.22 -0.64
C GLU A 140 -16.89 -7.92 -2.14
N GLN A 141 -16.70 -6.67 -2.51
CA GLN A 141 -16.65 -6.27 -3.91
C GLN A 141 -15.45 -6.91 -4.65
N ALA A 142 -14.29 -7.01 -3.99
CA ALA A 142 -13.10 -7.63 -4.58
C ALA A 142 -13.28 -9.14 -4.80
N PHE A 143 -14.04 -9.81 -3.91
CA PHE A 143 -14.45 -11.20 -4.12
C PHE A 143 -15.42 -11.34 -5.30
N ALA A 144 -16.42 -10.45 -5.40
CA ALA A 144 -17.37 -10.45 -6.51
C ALA A 144 -16.71 -10.15 -7.87
N ASP A 145 -15.65 -9.35 -7.88
CA ASP A 145 -14.86 -9.01 -9.07
C ASP A 145 -13.80 -10.07 -9.42
N ASP A 146 -13.66 -11.13 -8.63
CA ASP A 146 -12.54 -12.09 -8.72
C ASP A 146 -11.18 -11.37 -8.86
N TYR A 147 -10.94 -10.40 -7.98
CA TYR A 147 -9.73 -9.57 -8.00
C TYR A 147 -8.80 -9.87 -6.82
N PRO A 148 -7.89 -10.86 -6.96
CA PRO A 148 -7.06 -11.36 -5.85
C PRO A 148 -6.21 -10.29 -5.15
N TYR A 149 -5.68 -9.34 -5.92
CA TYR A 149 -4.91 -8.25 -5.35
C TYR A 149 -5.76 -7.34 -4.43
N GLY A 150 -7.00 -7.07 -4.83
CA GLY A 150 -7.96 -6.33 -4.00
C GLY A 150 -8.28 -7.07 -2.71
N ILE A 151 -8.55 -8.37 -2.79
CA ILE A 151 -8.86 -9.21 -1.63
C ILE A 151 -7.70 -9.22 -0.62
N SER A 152 -6.48 -9.54 -1.09
CA SER A 152 -5.28 -9.54 -0.24
C SER A 152 -5.05 -8.17 0.43
N THR A 153 -5.23 -7.09 -0.33
CA THR A 153 -5.06 -5.73 0.19
C THR A 153 -6.10 -5.39 1.24
N CYS A 154 -7.37 -5.75 1.04
CA CYS A 154 -8.43 -5.51 2.03
C CYS A 154 -8.17 -6.28 3.33
N LEU A 155 -7.79 -7.55 3.26
CA LEU A 155 -7.41 -8.34 4.45
C LEU A 155 -6.30 -7.64 5.25
N ARG A 156 -5.26 -7.17 4.56
CA ARG A 156 -4.18 -6.41 5.19
C ARG A 156 -4.66 -5.08 5.80
N MET A 157 -5.55 -4.36 5.12
CA MET A 157 -6.13 -3.11 5.65
C MET A 157 -6.95 -3.37 6.91
N MET A 158 -7.71 -4.44 6.96
CA MET A 158 -8.42 -4.85 8.18
C MET A 158 -7.44 -5.15 9.32
N GLY A 159 -6.33 -5.83 9.03
CA GLY A 159 -5.23 -5.99 9.98
C GLY A 159 -4.71 -4.64 10.51
N ASN A 160 -4.50 -3.64 9.63
CA ASN A 160 -4.08 -2.28 10.03
C ASN A 160 -5.12 -1.60 10.94
N ILE A 161 -6.42 -1.74 10.63
CA ILE A 161 -7.51 -1.14 11.41
C ILE A 161 -7.55 -1.74 12.81
N TYR A 162 -7.51 -3.07 12.93
CA TYR A 162 -7.51 -3.75 14.23
C TYR A 162 -6.24 -3.46 15.04
N PHE A 163 -5.09 -3.35 14.37
CA PHE A 163 -3.86 -2.90 15.02
C PHE A 163 -3.98 -1.48 15.59
N ALA A 164 -4.56 -0.54 14.84
CA ALA A 164 -4.81 0.82 15.32
C ALA A 164 -5.77 0.84 16.53
N ARG A 165 -6.67 -0.13 16.63
CA ARG A 165 -7.58 -0.34 17.78
C ARG A 165 -6.93 -1.07 18.96
N ARG A 166 -5.65 -1.46 18.84
CA ARG A 166 -4.90 -2.28 19.80
C ARG A 166 -5.42 -3.71 19.97
N GLU A 167 -6.18 -4.19 19.02
CA GLU A 167 -6.69 -5.56 18.95
C GLU A 167 -5.67 -6.46 18.22
N ASN A 168 -4.49 -6.62 18.84
CA ASN A 168 -3.31 -7.23 18.20
C ASN A 168 -3.55 -8.67 17.72
N ARG A 169 -4.38 -9.48 18.43
CA ARG A 169 -4.69 -10.87 18.03
C ARG A 169 -5.50 -10.87 16.73
N THR A 170 -6.58 -10.10 16.68
CA THR A 170 -7.43 -9.98 15.49
C THR A 170 -6.64 -9.40 14.30
N ALA A 171 -5.78 -8.41 14.56
CA ALA A 171 -4.88 -7.87 13.54
C ALA A 171 -3.94 -8.94 12.98
N LEU A 172 -3.37 -9.79 13.86
CA LEU A 172 -2.49 -10.89 13.45
C LEU A 172 -3.23 -11.90 12.57
N ASP A 173 -4.46 -12.26 12.93
CA ASP A 173 -5.29 -13.19 12.16
C ASP A 173 -5.56 -12.67 10.74
N TYR A 174 -5.88 -11.39 10.58
CA TYR A 174 -6.08 -10.78 9.26
C TYR A 174 -4.80 -10.72 8.41
N TYR A 175 -3.65 -10.43 9.02
CA TYR A 175 -2.38 -10.48 8.29
C TYR A 175 -1.99 -11.89 7.88
N GLN A 176 -2.26 -12.90 8.71
CA GLN A 176 -2.04 -14.31 8.37
C GLN A 176 -2.95 -14.75 7.22
N GLN A 177 -4.24 -14.38 7.24
CA GLN A 177 -5.15 -14.61 6.12
C GLN A 177 -4.64 -13.94 4.83
N SER A 178 -4.20 -12.67 4.92
CA SER A 178 -3.62 -11.97 3.78
C SER A 178 -2.36 -12.68 3.25
N LEU A 179 -1.50 -13.18 4.15
CA LEU A 179 -0.28 -13.90 3.77
C LEU A 179 -0.61 -15.17 3.00
N VAL A 180 -1.46 -16.04 3.56
CA VAL A 180 -1.87 -17.30 2.92
C VAL A 180 -2.51 -17.03 1.56
N TYR A 181 -3.46 -16.11 1.52
CA TYR A 181 -4.16 -15.75 0.29
C TYR A 181 -3.19 -15.22 -0.79
N THR A 182 -2.24 -14.36 -0.39
CA THR A 182 -1.26 -13.79 -1.32
C THR A 182 -0.30 -14.86 -1.84
N GLN A 183 0.16 -15.78 -1.00
CA GLN A 183 1.01 -16.89 -1.42
C GLN A 183 0.32 -17.81 -2.45
N GLU A 184 -0.96 -18.07 -2.25
CA GLU A 184 -1.74 -18.94 -3.15
C GLU A 184 -2.13 -18.29 -4.48
N LYS A 185 -2.57 -17.03 -4.43
CA LYS A 185 -3.19 -16.34 -5.58
C LYS A 185 -2.27 -15.35 -6.29
N LEU A 186 -1.21 -14.90 -5.63
CA LEU A 186 -0.30 -13.86 -6.12
C LEU A 186 1.17 -14.22 -5.85
N PRO A 187 1.68 -15.37 -6.34
CA PRO A 187 3.02 -15.89 -5.97
C PRO A 187 4.15 -14.92 -6.34
N GLU A 188 3.92 -14.06 -7.34
CA GLU A 188 4.90 -13.04 -7.74
C GLU A 188 4.85 -11.76 -6.90
N GLN A 189 3.93 -11.64 -5.96
CA GLN A 189 3.85 -10.46 -5.10
C GLN A 189 4.98 -10.47 -4.05
N ASP A 190 5.53 -9.28 -3.75
CA ASP A 190 6.41 -9.14 -2.59
C ASP A 190 5.57 -9.24 -1.30
N ILE A 191 5.84 -10.26 -0.51
CA ILE A 191 5.12 -10.54 0.75
C ILE A 191 5.94 -10.19 1.99
N SER A 192 7.14 -9.66 1.81
CA SER A 192 8.04 -9.32 2.92
C SER A 192 7.43 -8.33 3.91
N TYR A 193 6.65 -7.36 3.39
CA TYR A 193 5.95 -6.40 4.22
C TYR A 193 4.83 -7.04 5.07
N ILE A 194 4.23 -8.16 4.63
CA ILE A 194 3.25 -8.90 5.43
C ILE A 194 3.97 -9.60 6.59
N TYR A 195 5.08 -10.25 6.32
CA TYR A 195 5.93 -10.84 7.36
C TYR A 195 6.43 -9.80 8.36
N TRP A 196 6.80 -8.61 7.90
CA TRP A 196 7.18 -7.50 8.76
C TRP A 196 6.06 -7.11 9.74
N ASN A 197 4.82 -6.99 9.24
CA ASN A 197 3.65 -6.67 10.07
C ASN A 197 3.33 -7.79 11.06
N ILE A 198 3.37 -9.05 10.63
CA ILE A 198 3.19 -10.22 11.51
C ILE A 198 4.23 -10.22 12.62
N SER A 199 5.50 -10.03 12.27
CA SER A 199 6.60 -9.95 13.24
C SER A 199 6.40 -8.81 14.26
N MET A 200 5.93 -7.65 13.81
CA MET A 200 5.62 -6.51 14.69
C MET A 200 4.51 -6.86 15.70
N LEU A 201 3.43 -7.48 15.22
CA LEU A 201 2.32 -7.89 16.09
C LEU A 201 2.71 -8.96 17.09
N GLN A 202 3.50 -9.94 16.67
CA GLN A 202 4.03 -10.98 17.55
C GLN A 202 4.92 -10.40 18.64
N GLN A 203 5.76 -9.41 18.33
CA GLN A 203 6.53 -8.70 19.35
C GLN A 203 5.59 -8.00 20.35
N ASN A 204 4.53 -7.32 19.90
CA ASN A 204 3.55 -6.70 20.79
C ASN A 204 2.83 -7.72 21.68
N LEU A 205 2.70 -8.95 21.21
CA LEU A 205 2.15 -10.10 21.95
C LEU A 205 3.22 -10.82 22.79
N LYS A 206 4.47 -10.31 22.85
CA LYS A 206 5.64 -10.90 23.54
C LYS A 206 6.06 -12.27 23.00
N GLN A 207 5.70 -12.59 21.77
CA GLN A 207 6.08 -13.81 21.05
C GLN A 207 7.38 -13.55 20.25
N TYR A 208 8.47 -13.27 20.97
CA TYR A 208 9.70 -12.73 20.39
C TYR A 208 10.39 -13.67 19.40
N GLU A 209 10.45 -14.99 19.69
CA GLU A 209 11.06 -15.97 18.79
C GLU A 209 10.25 -16.09 17.49
N ALA A 210 8.93 -16.22 17.56
CA ALA A 210 8.07 -16.27 16.37
C ALA A 210 8.18 -14.96 15.56
N ALA A 211 8.30 -13.81 16.23
CA ALA A 211 8.54 -12.53 15.58
C ALA A 211 9.87 -12.51 14.83
N TYR A 212 10.93 -13.05 15.43
CA TYR A 212 12.26 -13.16 14.82
C TYR A 212 12.22 -14.04 13.56
N GLU A 213 11.62 -15.22 13.63
CA GLU A 213 11.46 -16.12 12.48
C GLU A 213 10.71 -15.44 11.31
N ASN A 214 9.65 -14.68 11.61
CA ASN A 214 8.91 -13.96 10.57
C ASN A 214 9.71 -12.78 10.00
N ALA A 215 10.56 -12.10 10.79
CA ALA A 215 11.48 -11.10 10.26
C ALA A 215 12.48 -11.75 9.27
N GLU A 216 13.03 -12.92 9.59
CA GLU A 216 13.91 -13.66 8.69
C GLU A 216 13.23 -14.11 7.40
N LYS A 217 11.97 -14.61 7.49
CA LYS A 217 11.18 -14.94 6.29
C LYS A 217 10.97 -13.70 5.42
N GLY A 218 10.70 -12.54 6.04
CA GLY A 218 10.58 -11.27 5.35
C GLY A 218 11.87 -10.87 4.60
N ILE A 219 13.04 -11.02 5.23
CA ILE A 219 14.35 -10.75 4.58
C ILE A 219 14.54 -11.65 3.35
N LYS A 220 14.22 -12.95 3.48
CA LYS A 220 14.43 -13.95 2.41
C LYS A 220 13.55 -13.73 1.19
N CYS A 221 12.31 -13.23 1.38
CA CYS A 221 11.33 -13.07 0.30
C CYS A 221 11.22 -11.62 -0.22
N ALA A 222 11.98 -10.68 0.35
CA ALA A 222 11.94 -9.27 -0.05
C ALA A 222 12.43 -9.08 -1.49
N LYS A 223 11.57 -8.50 -2.33
CA LYS A 223 11.87 -8.19 -3.73
C LYS A 223 12.44 -6.78 -3.94
N THR A 224 12.34 -5.91 -2.94
CA THR A 224 12.90 -4.56 -2.96
C THR A 224 13.91 -4.35 -1.84
N SER A 225 14.94 -3.54 -2.10
CA SER A 225 15.94 -3.17 -1.07
C SER A 225 15.28 -2.51 0.14
N THR A 226 14.30 -1.63 -0.08
CA THR A 226 13.56 -0.95 1.00
C THR A 226 12.89 -1.95 1.94
N ASN A 227 12.16 -2.93 1.39
CA ASN A 227 11.48 -3.94 2.20
C ASN A 227 12.48 -4.87 2.90
N LYS A 228 13.58 -5.22 2.22
CA LYS A 228 14.66 -6.01 2.81
C LYS A 228 15.25 -5.30 4.03
N TYR A 229 15.63 -4.03 3.88
CA TYR A 229 16.16 -3.23 5.00
C TYR A 229 15.16 -3.06 6.16
N ALA A 230 13.88 -2.89 5.86
CA ALA A 230 12.85 -2.82 6.90
C ALA A 230 12.79 -4.13 7.72
N CYS A 231 12.86 -5.29 7.07
CA CYS A 231 12.90 -6.59 7.75
C CYS A 231 14.23 -6.82 8.50
N MET A 232 15.36 -6.35 7.95
CA MET A 232 16.67 -6.41 8.62
C MET A 232 16.68 -5.58 9.91
N LEU A 233 16.18 -4.35 9.85
CA LEU A 233 16.05 -3.50 11.04
C LEU A 233 15.12 -4.14 12.07
N ARG A 234 14.07 -4.81 11.61
CA ARG A 234 13.17 -5.57 12.48
C ARG A 234 13.90 -6.71 13.20
N LYS A 235 14.71 -7.49 12.47
CA LYS A 235 15.54 -8.55 13.03
C LYS A 235 16.50 -8.00 14.12
N CYS A 236 17.18 -6.89 13.86
CA CYS A 236 18.04 -6.22 14.85
C CYS A 236 17.28 -5.90 16.15
N THR A 237 16.08 -5.30 16.03
CA THR A 237 15.25 -4.96 17.21
C THR A 237 14.86 -6.20 18.03
N LEU A 238 14.65 -7.33 17.36
CA LEU A 238 14.26 -8.58 18.01
C LEU A 238 15.45 -9.31 18.64
N LEU A 239 16.63 -9.27 18.04
CA LEU A 239 17.86 -9.78 18.66
C LEU A 239 18.14 -9.08 19.98
N TYR A 240 17.97 -7.75 20.03
CA TYR A 240 18.06 -6.98 21.28
C TYR A 240 16.98 -7.41 22.30
N ALA A 241 15.73 -7.59 21.85
CA ALA A 241 14.62 -8.00 22.73
C ALA A 241 14.76 -9.44 23.26
N LEU A 242 15.54 -10.28 22.57
CA LEU A 242 15.84 -11.68 22.93
C LEU A 242 17.14 -11.82 23.74
N ASP A 243 17.81 -10.70 24.06
CA ASP A 243 19.11 -10.68 24.75
C ASP A 243 20.23 -11.47 24.00
N ARG A 244 20.14 -11.49 22.64
CA ARG A 244 21.09 -12.16 21.74
C ARG A 244 22.17 -11.17 21.29
N GLU A 245 22.95 -10.65 22.25
CA GLU A 245 23.87 -9.53 22.04
C GLU A 245 24.98 -9.85 21.03
N GLU A 246 25.56 -11.03 21.07
CA GLU A 246 26.64 -11.42 20.15
C GLU A 246 26.15 -11.56 18.70
N GLU A 247 24.96 -12.11 18.50
CA GLU A 247 24.33 -12.17 17.18
C GLU A 247 23.95 -10.78 16.66
N PHE A 248 23.49 -9.90 17.56
CA PHE A 248 23.20 -8.50 17.21
C PHE A 248 24.47 -7.78 16.73
N LYS A 249 25.59 -7.90 17.48
CA LYS A 249 26.86 -7.28 17.11
C LYS A 249 27.36 -7.78 15.74
N SER A 250 27.35 -9.09 15.53
CA SER A 250 27.77 -9.69 14.27
C SER A 250 26.92 -9.20 13.10
N TYR A 251 25.59 -9.20 13.27
CA TYR A 251 24.66 -8.81 12.21
C TYR A 251 24.68 -7.31 11.90
N TYR A 252 25.05 -6.46 12.87
CA TYR A 252 25.13 -5.00 12.68
C TYR A 252 26.42 -4.56 11.95
N GLN A 253 27.44 -5.41 11.93
CA GLN A 253 28.73 -5.14 11.29
C GLN A 253 28.75 -5.56 9.79
N GLU A 254 27.82 -6.39 9.35
CA GLU A 254 27.60 -6.77 7.95
C GLU A 254 26.74 -5.72 7.20
#